data_b9885438b803587d6957af5e30d4852e
#
_entry.id   b9885438b803587d6957af5e30d4852e
#
_cell.length_a   1.000
_cell.length_b   1.000
_cell.length_c   1.000
_cell.angle_alpha   90.00
_cell.angle_beta   90.00
_cell.angle_gamma   90.00
#
_symmetry.space_group_name_H-M   'P 1'
#
loop_
_entity.id
_entity.type
_entity.pdbx_description
1 polymer ?
#
loop_
_entity_poly.entity_id
_entity_poly.type
_entity_poly.pdbx_seq_one_letter_code
_entity_poly.pdbx_strand_id
1 'polypeptide(L)'
;MKSILIVILFSAFMFAQQNPLKTVKFVDLKKYVGMWYEYAKIPNSFQDQCVKGTTAKYILMEDGEIKVINSCIDEDGEIDDADGLARIVDKKSNAKLEVSFFSIFGWRPIWGDYWIIGLDENYQWAIVGTPSRKYGWVLSRTPTLDEMTKDKIFSILN
;
A
#
# COMPACT_ATOMS: atom_id res chain seq x y z
N MET A 1 14.39 62.74 -19.72
CA MET A 1 13.73 61.42 -19.91
C MET A 1 14.43 60.42 -19.00
N LYS A 2 13.77 59.98 -17.93
CA LYS A 2 14.31 59.02 -16.98
C LYS A 2 13.83 57.63 -17.35
N SER A 3 14.72 56.77 -17.80
CA SER A 3 14.41 55.37 -18.10
C SER A 3 14.29 54.55 -16.80
N ILE A 4 13.13 54.01 -16.53
CA ILE A 4 12.87 53.10 -15.41
C ILE A 4 13.23 51.68 -15.88
N LEU A 5 14.26 51.11 -15.31
CA LEU A 5 14.68 49.72 -15.52
C LEU A 5 13.82 48.83 -14.60
N ILE A 6 12.86 48.11 -15.15
CA ILE A 6 12.07 47.14 -14.43
C ILE A 6 12.86 45.84 -14.38
N VAL A 7 13.43 45.52 -13.22
CA VAL A 7 14.05 44.21 -12.94
C VAL A 7 12.96 43.23 -12.54
N ILE A 8 12.59 42.34 -13.46
CA ILE A 8 11.68 41.23 -13.17
C ILE A 8 12.49 40.13 -12.47
N LEU A 9 12.36 40.02 -11.16
CA LEU A 9 12.89 38.89 -10.37
C LEU A 9 12.03 37.64 -10.68
N PHE A 10 12.56 36.76 -11.51
CA PHE A 10 12.03 35.42 -11.76
C PHE A 10 12.44 34.55 -10.58
N SER A 11 11.58 34.43 -9.55
CA SER A 11 11.76 33.44 -8.48
C SER A 11 11.45 32.05 -9.06
N ALA A 12 12.51 31.32 -9.43
CA ALA A 12 12.42 29.92 -9.77
C ALA A 12 11.98 29.14 -8.53
N PHE A 13 10.71 28.78 -8.43
CA PHE A 13 10.24 27.76 -7.49
C PHE A 13 10.88 26.43 -7.89
N MET A 14 11.94 26.06 -7.21
CA MET A 14 12.50 24.71 -7.27
C MET A 14 11.49 23.77 -6.58
N PHE A 15 10.57 23.18 -7.33
CA PHE A 15 9.82 22.02 -6.87
C PHE A 15 10.88 20.91 -6.66
N ALA A 16 11.08 20.53 -5.40
CA ALA A 16 11.86 19.34 -5.10
C ALA A 16 11.14 18.14 -5.74
N GLN A 17 11.65 17.68 -6.86
CA GLN A 17 11.09 16.52 -7.57
C GLN A 17 11.40 15.29 -6.73
N GLN A 18 10.43 14.84 -5.95
CA GLN A 18 10.58 13.59 -5.20
C GLN A 18 10.83 12.46 -6.20
N ASN A 19 11.85 11.66 -5.93
CA ASN A 19 12.10 10.46 -6.73
C ASN A 19 10.84 9.59 -6.77
N PRO A 20 10.47 9.05 -7.95
CA PRO A 20 9.30 8.19 -8.06
C PRO A 20 9.45 6.97 -7.14
N LEU A 21 8.36 6.59 -6.49
CA LEU A 21 8.32 5.41 -5.62
C LEU A 21 8.69 4.17 -6.44
N LYS A 22 9.68 3.41 -5.96
CA LYS A 22 10.14 2.19 -6.63
C LYS A 22 9.45 0.97 -6.00
N THR A 23 9.04 0.03 -6.83
CA THR A 23 8.54 -1.29 -6.39
C THR A 23 9.66 -2.32 -6.38
N VAL A 24 9.40 -3.46 -5.74
CA VAL A 24 10.24 -4.65 -5.89
C VAL A 24 10.26 -5.10 -7.36
N LYS A 25 11.30 -5.84 -7.73
CA LYS A 25 11.51 -6.26 -9.13
C LYS A 25 10.46 -7.24 -9.63
N PHE A 26 10.01 -8.14 -8.77
CA PHE A 26 9.03 -9.17 -9.11
C PHE A 26 8.34 -9.72 -7.85
N VAL A 27 7.06 -10.09 -8.00
CA VAL A 27 6.26 -10.75 -6.98
C VAL A 27 5.68 -12.05 -7.54
N ASP A 28 6.03 -13.18 -6.92
CA ASP A 28 5.33 -14.44 -7.13
C ASP A 28 4.00 -14.41 -6.38
N LEU A 29 2.91 -14.26 -7.11
CA LEU A 29 1.57 -14.14 -6.53
C LEU A 29 1.16 -15.38 -5.73
N LYS A 30 1.60 -16.58 -6.14
CA LYS A 30 1.29 -17.81 -5.40
C LYS A 30 1.92 -17.86 -4.02
N LYS A 31 3.08 -17.20 -3.84
CA LYS A 31 3.71 -17.03 -2.54
C LYS A 31 3.14 -15.84 -1.75
N TYR A 32 2.68 -14.81 -2.46
CA TYR A 32 2.17 -13.59 -1.85
C TYR A 32 0.77 -13.75 -1.25
N VAL A 33 -0.12 -14.53 -1.88
CA VAL A 33 -1.48 -14.78 -1.38
C VAL A 33 -1.50 -15.48 -0.02
N GLY A 34 -2.66 -15.54 0.61
CA GLY A 34 -2.84 -16.06 1.96
C GLY A 34 -3.03 -14.95 2.99
N MET A 35 -2.80 -15.27 4.26
CA MET A 35 -3.02 -14.37 5.39
C MET A 35 -1.79 -13.50 5.68
N TRP A 36 -2.05 -12.23 5.95
CA TRP A 36 -1.09 -11.25 6.43
C TRP A 36 -1.65 -10.50 7.64
N TYR A 37 -0.80 -10.22 8.62
CA TYR A 37 -1.09 -9.33 9.75
C TYR A 37 -0.58 -7.93 9.41
N GLU A 38 -1.39 -6.91 9.68
CA GLU A 38 -0.94 -5.52 9.63
C GLU A 38 -0.07 -5.24 10.87
N TYR A 39 1.22 -5.07 10.65
CA TYR A 39 2.16 -4.75 11.73
C TYR A 39 2.22 -3.24 11.99
N ALA A 40 2.17 -2.44 10.94
CA ALA A 40 2.17 -0.99 11.02
C ALA A 40 1.48 -0.39 9.78
N LYS A 41 0.98 0.84 9.93
CA LYS A 41 0.40 1.62 8.83
C LYS A 41 0.67 3.11 8.99
N ILE A 42 0.61 3.85 7.89
CA ILE A 42 0.38 5.28 7.92
C ILE A 42 -1.09 5.48 8.32
N PRO A 43 -1.39 6.29 9.37
CA PRO A 43 -2.77 6.54 9.79
C PRO A 43 -3.64 6.99 8.63
N ASN A 44 -4.83 6.40 8.51
CA ASN A 44 -5.78 6.67 7.43
C ASN A 44 -7.21 6.46 7.91
N SER A 45 -8.16 7.16 7.28
CA SER A 45 -9.58 7.11 7.66
C SER A 45 -10.33 5.85 7.20
N PHE A 46 -9.71 4.99 6.39
CA PHE A 46 -10.37 3.75 5.95
C PHE A 46 -10.47 2.68 7.04
N GLN A 47 -9.72 2.87 8.12
CA GLN A 47 -9.57 1.92 9.22
C GLN A 47 -9.77 2.58 10.58
N ASP A 48 -10.50 3.72 10.62
CA ASP A 48 -10.76 4.44 11.88
C ASP A 48 -11.54 3.59 12.89
N GLN A 49 -12.41 2.70 12.40
CA GLN A 49 -13.17 1.76 13.23
C GLN A 49 -12.31 0.62 13.80
N CYS A 50 -11.14 0.36 13.22
CA CYS A 50 -10.28 -0.77 13.60
C CYS A 50 -9.44 -0.44 14.84
N VAL A 51 -9.69 -1.12 15.95
CA VAL A 51 -8.94 -0.95 17.21
C VAL A 51 -7.74 -1.87 17.30
N LYS A 52 -7.87 -3.11 16.83
CA LYS A 52 -6.80 -4.12 16.90
C LYS A 52 -7.00 -5.28 15.94
N GLY A 53 -5.95 -6.08 15.78
CA GLY A 53 -6.00 -7.38 15.12
C GLY A 53 -6.23 -7.28 13.61
N THR A 54 -5.84 -6.17 12.97
CA THR A 54 -6.03 -5.98 11.53
C THR A 54 -5.25 -7.02 10.73
N THR A 55 -5.96 -7.69 9.83
CA THR A 55 -5.41 -8.68 8.90
C THR A 55 -5.88 -8.42 7.49
N ALA A 56 -5.13 -8.95 6.50
CA ALA A 56 -5.50 -8.96 5.10
C ALA A 56 -5.32 -10.37 4.54
N LYS A 57 -6.37 -10.95 3.99
CA LYS A 57 -6.33 -12.24 3.31
C LYS A 57 -6.49 -12.04 1.80
N TYR A 58 -5.50 -12.51 1.05
CA TYR A 58 -5.49 -12.48 -0.41
C TYR A 58 -5.74 -13.86 -0.99
N ILE A 59 -6.63 -13.96 -1.98
CA ILE A 59 -7.01 -15.21 -2.64
C ILE A 59 -6.91 -14.98 -4.14
N LEU A 60 -5.98 -15.69 -4.79
CA LEU A 60 -5.85 -15.64 -6.26
C LEU A 60 -7.01 -16.40 -6.88
N MET A 61 -7.74 -15.72 -7.78
CA MET A 61 -8.89 -16.28 -8.49
C MET A 61 -8.47 -16.84 -9.85
N GLU A 62 -9.34 -17.61 -10.48
CA GLU A 62 -9.08 -18.29 -11.77
C GLU A 62 -8.87 -17.30 -12.92
N ASP A 63 -9.53 -16.13 -12.87
CA ASP A 63 -9.41 -15.05 -13.86
C ASP A 63 -8.13 -14.21 -13.69
N GLY A 64 -7.34 -14.49 -12.64
CA GLY A 64 -6.11 -13.79 -12.32
C GLY A 64 -6.29 -12.53 -11.47
N GLU A 65 -7.52 -12.20 -11.07
CA GLU A 65 -7.77 -11.19 -10.05
C GLU A 65 -7.53 -11.76 -8.64
N ILE A 66 -7.44 -10.89 -7.65
CA ILE A 66 -7.15 -11.30 -6.27
C ILE A 66 -8.30 -10.80 -5.38
N LYS A 67 -9.06 -11.73 -4.80
CA LYS A 67 -10.01 -11.37 -3.75
C LYS A 67 -9.23 -10.93 -2.51
N VAL A 68 -9.64 -9.81 -1.92
CA VAL A 68 -9.06 -9.24 -0.70
C VAL A 68 -10.13 -9.26 0.39
N ILE A 69 -9.78 -9.77 1.57
CA ILE A 69 -10.62 -9.70 2.76
C ILE A 69 -9.78 -9.06 3.85
N ASN A 70 -10.14 -7.84 4.22
CA ASN A 70 -9.55 -7.17 5.38
C ASN A 70 -10.45 -7.38 6.57
N SER A 71 -9.88 -7.73 7.71
CA SER A 71 -10.62 -7.97 8.95
C SER A 71 -9.94 -7.24 10.09
N CYS A 72 -10.72 -6.68 11.00
CA CYS A 72 -10.21 -6.12 12.25
C CYS A 72 -11.24 -6.28 13.38
N ILE A 73 -10.84 -5.95 14.59
CA ILE A 73 -11.75 -5.86 15.75
C ILE A 73 -12.02 -4.38 15.97
N ASP A 74 -13.31 -4.02 16.02
CA ASP A 74 -13.79 -2.67 16.26
C ASP A 74 -13.85 -2.28 17.76
N GLU A 75 -14.39 -1.08 18.06
CA GLU A 75 -14.51 -0.57 19.43
C GLU A 75 -15.46 -1.38 20.31
N ASP A 76 -16.47 -2.04 19.72
CA ASP A 76 -17.44 -2.88 20.41
C ASP A 76 -16.91 -4.32 20.63
N GLY A 77 -15.75 -4.63 20.08
CA GLY A 77 -15.12 -5.95 20.12
C GLY A 77 -15.64 -6.92 19.08
N GLU A 78 -16.41 -6.42 18.11
CA GLU A 78 -16.94 -7.19 16.99
C GLU A 78 -15.92 -7.27 15.85
N ILE A 79 -16.07 -8.29 14.99
CA ILE A 79 -15.25 -8.42 13.80
C ILE A 79 -15.88 -7.57 12.68
N ASP A 80 -15.10 -6.62 12.16
CA ASP A 80 -15.44 -5.83 10.99
C ASP A 80 -14.63 -6.33 9.78
N ASP A 81 -15.35 -6.79 8.75
CA ASP A 81 -14.79 -7.36 7.52
C ASP A 81 -15.08 -6.45 6.32
N ALA A 82 -14.07 -6.21 5.50
CA ALA A 82 -14.21 -5.50 4.24
C ALA A 82 -13.77 -6.38 3.06
N ASP A 83 -14.70 -6.70 2.16
CA ASP A 83 -14.44 -7.45 0.93
C ASP A 83 -13.99 -6.53 -0.20
N GLY A 84 -12.84 -6.80 -0.76
CA GLY A 84 -12.25 -6.08 -1.86
C GLY A 84 -11.83 -6.96 -3.03
N LEU A 85 -11.44 -6.30 -4.10
CA LEU A 85 -10.86 -6.91 -5.28
C LEU A 85 -9.58 -6.18 -5.63
N ALA A 86 -8.51 -6.90 -5.94
CA ALA A 86 -7.28 -6.34 -6.47
C ALA A 86 -7.02 -6.87 -7.87
N ARG A 87 -6.52 -5.98 -8.74
CA ARG A 87 -6.10 -6.30 -10.11
C ARG A 87 -4.65 -5.93 -10.32
N ILE A 88 -3.96 -6.69 -11.16
CA ILE A 88 -2.55 -6.45 -11.47
C ILE A 88 -2.47 -5.43 -12.60
N VAL A 89 -1.80 -4.30 -12.35
CA VAL A 89 -1.56 -3.24 -13.32
C VAL A 89 -0.27 -3.52 -14.10
N ASP A 90 0.80 -3.90 -13.41
CA ASP A 90 2.07 -4.28 -14.04
C ASP A 90 2.26 -5.80 -14.04
N LYS A 91 1.85 -6.45 -15.12
CA LYS A 91 1.98 -7.91 -15.31
C LYS A 91 3.43 -8.39 -15.47
N LYS A 92 4.41 -7.49 -15.62
CA LYS A 92 5.82 -7.89 -15.73
C LYS A 92 6.44 -8.15 -14.36
N SER A 93 6.12 -7.29 -13.41
CA SER A 93 6.64 -7.40 -12.03
C SER A 93 5.63 -8.00 -11.06
N ASN A 94 4.32 -7.91 -11.34
CA ASN A 94 3.22 -8.15 -10.39
C ASN A 94 3.31 -7.31 -9.11
N ALA A 95 4.13 -6.26 -9.09
CA ALA A 95 4.38 -5.45 -7.91
C ALA A 95 3.52 -4.18 -7.85
N LYS A 96 2.84 -3.84 -8.95
CA LYS A 96 1.88 -2.74 -9.00
C LYS A 96 0.49 -3.29 -9.23
N LEU A 97 -0.33 -3.14 -8.22
CA LEU A 97 -1.74 -3.51 -8.22
C LEU A 97 -2.60 -2.29 -7.94
N GLU A 98 -3.87 -2.43 -8.19
CA GLU A 98 -4.93 -1.54 -7.70
C GLU A 98 -5.94 -2.36 -6.92
N VAL A 99 -6.49 -1.78 -5.86
CA VAL A 99 -7.49 -2.42 -4.99
C VAL A 99 -8.76 -1.58 -4.92
N SER A 100 -9.91 -2.25 -4.90
CA SER A 100 -11.22 -1.61 -4.74
C SER A 100 -12.04 -2.34 -3.69
N PHE A 101 -12.54 -1.59 -2.71
CA PHE A 101 -13.49 -2.06 -1.68
C PHE A 101 -14.91 -1.56 -1.92
N PHE A 102 -15.12 -0.76 -2.96
CA PHE A 102 -16.44 -0.22 -3.29
C PHE A 102 -16.97 -0.85 -4.59
N SER A 103 -18.20 -1.36 -4.55
CA SER A 103 -18.86 -1.97 -5.69
C SER A 103 -20.34 -1.58 -5.76
N ILE A 104 -20.82 -1.24 -6.96
CA ILE A 104 -22.24 -1.00 -7.25
C ILE A 104 -22.65 -1.97 -8.34
N PHE A 105 -23.53 -2.94 -8.03
CA PHE A 105 -23.99 -3.98 -8.97
C PHE A 105 -22.84 -4.69 -9.71
N GLY A 106 -21.73 -4.95 -9.01
CA GLY A 106 -20.54 -5.58 -9.58
C GLY A 106 -19.56 -4.63 -10.30
N TRP A 107 -19.96 -3.38 -10.58
CA TRP A 107 -19.07 -2.38 -11.13
C TRP A 107 -18.27 -1.68 -10.02
N ARG A 108 -16.96 -1.53 -10.23
CA ARG A 108 -16.03 -0.92 -9.27
C ARG A 108 -15.47 0.39 -9.82
N PRO A 109 -16.07 1.56 -9.46
CA PRO A 109 -15.67 2.86 -10.00
C PRO A 109 -14.41 3.45 -9.33
N ILE A 110 -14.05 2.97 -8.13
CA ILE A 110 -12.99 3.55 -7.32
C ILE A 110 -11.90 2.49 -7.11
N TRP A 111 -10.69 2.80 -7.56
CA TRP A 111 -9.51 1.96 -7.39
C TRP A 111 -8.40 2.76 -6.73
N GLY A 112 -7.75 2.17 -5.74
CA GLY A 112 -6.58 2.73 -5.06
C GLY A 112 -5.31 2.00 -5.45
N ASP A 113 -4.21 2.73 -5.58
CA ASP A 113 -2.90 2.13 -5.80
C ASP A 113 -2.48 1.22 -4.64
N TYR A 114 -1.91 0.08 -4.99
CA TYR A 114 -1.34 -0.89 -4.06
C TYR A 114 -0.01 -1.38 -4.64
N TRP A 115 1.09 -0.73 -4.23
CA TRP A 115 2.42 -1.01 -4.76
C TRP A 115 3.28 -1.72 -3.72
N ILE A 116 3.81 -2.90 -4.07
CA ILE A 116 4.71 -3.65 -3.20
C ILE A 116 6.11 -3.07 -3.37
N ILE A 117 6.56 -2.30 -2.37
CA ILE A 117 7.81 -1.54 -2.40
C ILE A 117 8.94 -2.21 -1.62
N GLY A 118 8.60 -3.16 -0.75
CA GLY A 118 9.54 -4.03 -0.04
C GLY A 118 8.93 -5.42 0.12
N LEU A 119 9.75 -6.46 0.02
CA LEU A 119 9.31 -7.84 0.15
C LEU A 119 10.46 -8.70 0.63
N ASP A 120 10.19 -9.53 1.62
CA ASP A 120 11.14 -10.54 2.07
C ASP A 120 11.35 -11.64 1.03
N GLU A 121 12.54 -12.17 0.91
CA GLU A 121 12.89 -13.24 -0.03
C GLU A 121 12.05 -14.51 0.22
N ASN A 122 11.71 -14.78 1.48
CA ASN A 122 10.86 -15.89 1.91
C ASN A 122 9.38 -15.48 2.11
N TYR A 123 9.00 -14.26 1.70
CA TYR A 123 7.64 -13.74 1.81
C TYR A 123 7.11 -13.69 3.25
N GLN A 124 7.98 -13.42 4.24
CA GLN A 124 7.58 -13.32 5.64
C GLN A 124 7.08 -11.93 6.03
N TRP A 125 7.52 -10.89 5.32
CA TRP A 125 7.03 -9.53 5.46
C TRP A 125 6.96 -8.83 4.10
N ALA A 126 6.10 -7.82 4.01
CA ALA A 126 5.96 -6.96 2.85
C ALA A 126 5.75 -5.50 3.28
N ILE A 127 6.22 -4.57 2.46
CA ILE A 127 5.93 -3.15 2.58
C ILE A 127 5.10 -2.75 1.38
N VAL A 128 3.94 -2.17 1.64
CA VAL A 128 3.01 -1.66 0.64
C VAL A 128 2.95 -0.15 0.75
N GLY A 129 2.93 0.52 -0.38
CA GLY A 129 2.79 1.97 -0.43
C GLY A 129 2.02 2.43 -1.66
N THR A 130 1.73 3.73 -1.70
CA THR A 130 1.12 4.38 -2.86
C THR A 130 2.08 5.40 -3.47
N PRO A 131 1.98 5.72 -4.78
CA PRO A 131 2.82 6.74 -5.42
C PRO A 131 2.74 8.11 -4.73
N SER A 132 1.58 8.42 -4.15
CA SER A 132 1.35 9.65 -3.40
C SER A 132 2.08 9.70 -2.05
N ARG A 133 2.58 8.56 -1.57
CA ARG A 133 3.19 8.37 -0.23
C ARG A 133 2.26 8.75 0.94
N LYS A 134 0.96 8.89 0.68
CA LYS A 134 -0.03 9.19 1.72
C LYS A 134 -0.47 7.95 2.47
N TYR A 135 -0.37 6.78 1.86
CA TYR A 135 -0.80 5.51 2.42
C TYR A 135 0.34 4.50 2.35
N GLY A 136 0.46 3.68 3.37
CA GLY A 136 1.45 2.62 3.44
C GLY A 136 1.19 1.68 4.59
N TRP A 137 1.61 0.43 4.41
CA TRP A 137 1.43 -0.66 5.37
C TRP A 137 2.68 -1.52 5.43
N VAL A 138 2.97 -2.00 6.61
CA VAL A 138 3.91 -3.11 6.84
C VAL A 138 3.08 -4.34 7.18
N LEU A 139 3.19 -5.36 6.36
CA LEU A 139 2.49 -6.64 6.51
C LEU A 139 3.49 -7.71 6.94
N SER A 140 3.02 -8.64 7.78
CA SER A 140 3.82 -9.77 8.27
C SER A 140 3.02 -11.06 8.27
N ARG A 141 3.69 -12.20 8.08
CA ARG A 141 3.07 -13.53 8.23
C ARG A 141 2.82 -13.91 9.69
N THR A 142 3.43 -13.19 10.62
CA THR A 142 3.26 -13.39 12.06
C THR A 142 2.79 -12.10 12.72
N PRO A 143 2.05 -12.17 13.84
CA PRO A 143 1.57 -10.96 14.54
C PRO A 143 2.70 -10.07 15.08
N THR A 144 3.89 -10.61 15.23
CA THR A 144 5.07 -9.92 15.78
C THR A 144 6.25 -10.06 14.83
N LEU A 145 7.13 -9.06 14.85
CA LEU A 145 8.40 -9.06 14.13
C LEU A 145 9.57 -9.02 15.13
N ASP A 146 10.65 -9.74 14.84
CA ASP A 146 11.91 -9.61 15.59
C ASP A 146 12.61 -8.27 15.27
N GLU A 147 13.54 -7.84 16.14
CA GLU A 147 14.19 -6.53 16.01
C GLU A 147 15.03 -6.43 14.73
N MET A 148 15.70 -7.47 14.31
CA MET A 148 16.50 -7.46 13.08
C MET A 148 15.63 -7.25 11.84
N THR A 149 14.46 -7.90 11.80
CA THR A 149 13.48 -7.72 10.72
C THR A 149 12.90 -6.30 10.73
N LYS A 150 12.61 -5.74 11.91
CA LYS A 150 12.18 -4.34 12.06
C LYS A 150 13.22 -3.36 11.51
N ASP A 151 14.48 -3.50 11.90
CA ASP A 151 15.57 -2.65 11.45
C ASP A 151 15.72 -2.71 9.92
N LYS A 152 15.60 -3.90 9.33
CA LYS A 152 15.62 -4.08 7.86
C LYS A 152 14.46 -3.34 7.19
N ILE A 153 13.24 -3.45 7.70
CA ILE A 153 12.06 -2.76 7.18
C ILE A 153 12.23 -1.24 7.28
N PHE A 154 12.64 -0.73 8.45
CA PHE A 154 12.86 0.71 8.64
C PHE A 154 13.97 1.27 7.75
N SER A 155 14.99 0.49 7.44
CA SER A 155 16.06 0.91 6.51
C SER A 155 15.55 1.10 5.07
N ILE A 156 14.45 0.46 4.70
CA ILE A 156 13.82 0.60 3.37
C ILE A 156 12.88 1.83 3.34
N LEU A 157 12.28 2.16 4.49
CA LEU A 157 11.30 3.24 4.62
C LEU A 157 11.95 4.63 4.75
N ASN A 158 13.23 4.72 5.16
CA ASN A 158 14.00 5.95 5.30
C ASN A 158 14.70 6.30 3.98
#